data_514074f73350e7c499372177102f8ee2
#
_entry.id   514074f73350e7c499372177102f8ee2
#
_cell.length_a   1.000
_cell.length_b   1.000
_cell.length_c   1.000
_cell.angle_alpha   90.00
_cell.angle_beta   90.00
_cell.angle_gamma   90.00
#
_symmetry.space_group_name_H-M   'P 1'
#
loop_
_entity.id
_entity.type
_entity.pdbx_description
1 polymer ?
#
loop_
_entity_poly.entity_id
_entity_poly.type
_entity_poly.pdbx_seq_one_letter_code
_entity_poly.pdbx_strand_id
1 'polypeptide(L)'
;MEASIMDGRGRRCGAVSGLTTVKNPVSLARLVMDNSPHSYLAFDGAEEFARDQGVELVDNSYFITEENIGMLKLAKEANSIMFDYRVPLLAADTCGASAGPMVVTADDALQMNGLPISIYAPETVGCVVVDRNGWCAAATSTGGLMNKMSGRIGDSPLIGAGTYACNLCAVSCTGEGEAIIRSTLARDVAAVMEYKGLGLQEAVHFVMKERLDEGKAGLIAVSRNGDVAYGFNTNGMFRGCATEDGFMEVGIWE
;
A
#
# COMPACT_ATOMS: atom_id res chain seq x y z
N MET A 1 4.13 9.19 -8.29
CA MET A 1 4.35 8.43 -7.02
C MET A 1 3.69 9.18 -5.89
N GLU A 2 3.45 8.49 -4.78
CA GLU A 2 2.76 9.02 -3.61
C GLU A 2 3.27 8.32 -2.35
N ALA A 3 3.27 9.03 -1.22
CA ALA A 3 3.70 8.49 0.06
C ALA A 3 3.13 9.28 1.23
N SER A 4 3.09 8.65 2.38
CA SER A 4 2.88 9.33 3.66
C SER A 4 3.71 8.74 4.78
N ILE A 5 3.88 9.54 5.82
CA ILE A 5 4.51 9.16 7.08
C ILE A 5 3.72 9.75 8.23
N MET A 6 3.63 9.04 9.34
CA MET A 6 2.96 9.52 10.55
C MET A 6 3.74 9.13 11.80
N ASP A 7 3.98 10.11 12.67
CA ASP A 7 4.55 9.96 14.02
C ASP A 7 3.39 9.87 15.03
N GLY A 8 3.25 8.72 15.68
CA GLY A 8 2.17 8.47 16.63
C GLY A 8 2.26 9.27 17.92
N ARG A 9 3.47 9.70 18.33
CA ARG A 9 3.69 10.47 19.55
C ARG A 9 2.95 11.81 19.58
N GLY A 10 3.02 12.54 18.46
CA GLY A 10 2.36 13.85 18.34
C GLY A 10 1.21 13.84 17.34
N ARG A 11 0.91 12.71 16.72
CA ARG A 11 0.02 12.60 15.56
C ARG A 11 0.45 13.54 14.42
N ARG A 12 1.75 13.84 14.32
CA ARG A 12 2.29 14.61 13.22
C ARG A 12 2.33 13.74 11.98
N CYS A 13 2.05 14.30 10.84
CA CYS A 13 2.09 13.57 9.58
C CYS A 13 2.56 14.46 8.44
N GLY A 14 3.06 13.80 7.41
CA GLY A 14 3.36 14.41 6.13
C GLY A 14 2.96 13.46 5.01
N ALA A 15 2.41 14.01 3.94
CA ALA A 15 2.00 13.25 2.79
C ALA A 15 2.31 14.00 1.49
N VAL A 16 2.57 13.24 0.45
CA VAL A 16 2.84 13.76 -0.89
C VAL A 16 2.21 12.87 -1.96
N SER A 17 1.78 13.47 -3.06
CA SER A 17 1.22 12.72 -4.20
C SER A 17 1.49 13.41 -5.54
N GLY A 18 1.29 12.65 -6.62
CA GLY A 18 1.46 13.14 -7.98
C GLY A 18 2.92 13.43 -8.36
N LEU A 19 3.88 12.86 -7.63
CA LEU A 19 5.31 13.07 -7.86
C LEU A 19 5.79 12.33 -9.11
N THR A 20 6.68 12.97 -9.86
CA THR A 20 7.25 12.46 -11.10
C THR A 20 8.78 12.43 -11.11
N THR A 21 9.43 13.26 -10.28
CA THR A 21 10.90 13.42 -10.28
C THR A 21 11.55 13.13 -8.93
N VAL A 22 10.79 13.14 -7.85
CA VAL A 22 11.33 12.87 -6.50
C VAL A 22 11.72 11.41 -6.37
N LYS A 23 13.00 11.12 -6.18
CA LYS A 23 13.52 9.74 -6.11
C LYS A 23 12.96 8.96 -4.91
N ASN A 24 12.81 9.62 -3.76
CA ASN A 24 12.29 8.99 -2.53
C ASN A 24 11.10 9.79 -1.96
N PRO A 25 9.86 9.40 -2.33
CA PRO A 25 8.66 10.09 -1.86
C PRO A 25 8.48 10.12 -0.33
N VAL A 26 8.87 9.04 0.38
CA VAL A 26 8.76 8.98 1.85
C VAL A 26 9.66 10.03 2.51
N SER A 27 10.87 10.25 1.99
CA SER A 27 11.77 11.29 2.48
C SER A 27 11.15 12.67 2.33
N LEU A 28 10.50 12.96 1.19
CA LEU A 28 9.79 14.20 1.00
C LEU A 28 8.57 14.33 1.94
N ALA A 29 7.78 13.27 2.11
CA ALA A 29 6.68 13.26 3.07
C ALA A 29 7.16 13.56 4.51
N ARG A 30 8.33 13.05 4.89
CA ARG A 30 8.98 13.39 6.16
C ARG A 30 9.33 14.89 6.26
N LEU A 31 9.87 15.48 5.21
CA LEU A 31 10.18 16.92 5.19
C LEU A 31 8.92 17.78 5.24
N VAL A 32 7.82 17.36 4.59
CA VAL A 32 6.51 18.03 4.76
C VAL A 32 6.10 18.02 6.22
N MET A 33 6.22 16.89 6.92
CA MET A 33 5.89 16.79 8.34
C MET A 33 6.76 17.68 9.24
N ASP A 34 8.06 17.77 8.93
CA ASP A 34 9.02 18.44 9.81
C ASP A 34 9.21 19.93 9.48
N ASN A 35 9.14 20.33 8.21
CA ASN A 35 9.56 21.64 7.71
C ASN A 35 8.41 22.47 7.11
N SER A 36 7.15 21.98 7.18
CA SER A 36 6.01 22.69 6.63
C SER A 36 4.89 22.81 7.67
N PRO A 37 4.07 23.87 7.62
CA PRO A 37 2.85 23.96 8.43
C PRO A 37 1.71 23.08 7.92
N HIS A 38 1.90 22.43 6.76
CA HIS A 38 0.90 21.61 6.10
C HIS A 38 1.16 20.12 6.32
N SER A 39 0.12 19.32 6.24
CA SER A 39 0.24 17.87 6.34
C SER A 39 0.28 17.16 4.98
N TYR A 40 -0.03 17.87 3.88
CA TYR A 40 -0.11 17.25 2.57
C TYR A 40 0.18 18.24 1.44
N LEU A 41 1.11 17.88 0.56
CA LEU A 41 1.41 18.61 -0.67
C LEU A 41 1.25 17.68 -1.88
N ALA A 42 0.86 18.24 -3.03
CA ALA A 42 0.59 17.44 -4.23
C ALA A 42 1.08 18.11 -5.51
N PHE A 43 1.39 17.28 -6.52
CA PHE A 43 1.74 17.66 -7.88
C PHE A 43 2.88 18.70 -7.93
N ASP A 44 2.76 19.74 -8.76
CA ASP A 44 3.80 20.74 -8.98
C ASP A 44 4.23 21.45 -7.69
N GLY A 45 3.29 21.68 -6.77
CA GLY A 45 3.61 22.27 -5.46
C GLY A 45 4.45 21.36 -4.57
N ALA A 46 4.24 20.05 -4.63
CA ALA A 46 5.11 19.09 -3.92
C ALA A 46 6.50 19.00 -4.57
N GLU A 47 6.58 19.04 -5.90
CA GLU A 47 7.85 19.06 -6.65
C GLU A 47 8.65 20.38 -6.40
N GLU A 48 7.96 21.50 -6.27
CA GLU A 48 8.59 22.79 -5.91
C GLU A 48 9.16 22.72 -4.49
N PHE A 49 8.37 22.27 -3.54
CA PHE A 49 8.82 22.06 -2.17
C PHE A 49 10.03 21.11 -2.10
N ALA A 50 10.03 20.02 -2.91
CA ALA A 50 11.15 19.09 -2.98
C ALA A 50 12.45 19.77 -3.43
N ARG A 51 12.39 20.65 -4.43
CA ARG A 51 13.53 21.46 -4.88
C ARG A 51 14.04 22.39 -3.80
N ASP A 52 13.14 23.08 -3.11
CA ASP A 52 13.48 24.02 -2.03
C ASP A 52 14.13 23.30 -0.83
N GLN A 53 13.72 22.06 -0.56
CA GLN A 53 14.31 21.24 0.51
C GLN A 53 15.59 20.50 0.09
N GLY A 54 16.03 20.60 -1.17
CA GLY A 54 17.23 19.93 -1.67
C GLY A 54 17.11 18.41 -1.75
N VAL A 55 15.92 17.89 -1.97
CA VAL A 55 15.69 16.44 -2.13
C VAL A 55 16.29 15.97 -3.45
N GLU A 56 16.82 14.74 -3.47
CA GLU A 56 17.34 14.12 -4.69
C GLU A 56 16.24 13.97 -5.73
N LEU A 57 16.43 14.61 -6.87
CA LEU A 57 15.53 14.54 -8.03
C LEU A 57 16.20 13.74 -9.14
N VAL A 58 15.38 13.00 -9.88
CA VAL A 58 15.80 12.20 -11.02
C VAL A 58 14.88 12.49 -12.22
N ASP A 59 15.36 12.20 -13.42
CA ASP A 59 14.49 12.21 -14.59
C ASP A 59 13.39 11.17 -14.47
N ASN A 60 12.20 11.45 -14.98
CA ASN A 60 11.06 10.53 -14.88
C ASN A 60 11.36 9.14 -15.47
N SER A 61 12.25 9.06 -16.47
CA SER A 61 12.70 7.79 -17.07
C SER A 61 13.38 6.85 -16.06
N TYR A 62 13.91 7.38 -14.96
CA TYR A 62 14.47 6.56 -13.87
C TYR A 62 13.48 5.53 -13.31
N PHE A 63 12.19 5.86 -13.32
CA PHE A 63 11.12 4.99 -12.79
C PHE A 63 10.51 4.06 -13.83
N ILE A 64 10.94 4.18 -15.10
CA ILE A 64 10.40 3.41 -16.21
C ILE A 64 11.29 2.18 -16.43
N THR A 65 10.74 0.99 -16.29
CA THR A 65 11.41 -0.28 -16.57
C THR A 65 10.77 -0.94 -17.80
N GLU A 66 11.53 -1.73 -18.54
CA GLU A 66 11.04 -2.51 -19.69
C GLU A 66 9.85 -3.40 -19.29
N GLU A 67 9.90 -3.97 -18.09
CA GLU A 67 8.84 -4.79 -17.54
C GLU A 67 7.55 -4.00 -17.34
N ASN A 68 7.62 -2.83 -16.70
CA ASN A 68 6.45 -1.97 -16.49
C ASN A 68 5.88 -1.42 -17.80
N ILE A 69 6.72 -1.18 -18.82
CA ILE A 69 6.25 -0.85 -20.17
C ILE A 69 5.43 -1.99 -20.76
N GLY A 70 5.93 -3.22 -20.66
CA GLY A 70 5.23 -4.42 -21.12
C GLY A 70 3.87 -4.61 -20.42
N MET A 71 3.85 -4.50 -19.10
CA MET A 71 2.62 -4.62 -18.29
C MET A 71 1.61 -3.53 -18.63
N LEU A 72 2.05 -2.29 -18.78
CA LEU A 72 1.17 -1.18 -19.16
C LEU A 72 0.55 -1.39 -20.57
N LYS A 73 1.32 -1.93 -21.51
CA LYS A 73 0.82 -2.25 -22.86
C LYS A 73 -0.30 -3.29 -22.77
N LEU A 74 -0.09 -4.37 -22.03
CA LEU A 74 -1.11 -5.40 -21.81
C LEU A 74 -2.37 -4.83 -21.15
N ALA A 75 -2.22 -4.03 -20.10
CA ALA A 75 -3.35 -3.42 -19.40
C ALA A 75 -4.16 -2.49 -20.33
N LYS A 76 -3.49 -1.74 -21.20
CA LYS A 76 -4.15 -0.89 -22.21
C LYS A 76 -4.87 -1.70 -23.28
N GLU A 77 -4.26 -2.75 -23.81
CA GLU A 77 -4.88 -3.66 -24.79
C GLU A 77 -6.12 -4.34 -24.23
N ALA A 78 -6.07 -4.72 -22.95
CA ALA A 78 -7.20 -5.31 -22.24
C ALA A 78 -8.25 -4.27 -21.79
N ASN A 79 -8.01 -2.97 -21.97
CA ASN A 79 -8.83 -1.88 -21.44
C ASN A 79 -9.17 -2.06 -19.95
N SER A 80 -8.19 -2.52 -19.18
CA SER A 80 -8.34 -2.85 -17.76
C SER A 80 -7.38 -2.02 -16.89
N ILE A 81 -7.79 -1.86 -15.63
CA ILE A 81 -6.91 -1.42 -14.55
C ILE A 81 -6.54 -2.68 -13.78
N MET A 82 -5.25 -2.92 -13.59
CA MET A 82 -4.82 -4.13 -12.89
C MET A 82 -4.91 -3.89 -11.38
N PHE A 83 -5.97 -4.44 -10.78
CA PHE A 83 -6.19 -4.40 -9.33
C PHE A 83 -5.70 -5.67 -8.65
N ASP A 84 -5.88 -6.81 -9.32
CA ASP A 84 -5.68 -8.12 -8.71
C ASP A 84 -5.28 -9.11 -9.81
N TYR A 85 -4.31 -9.92 -9.50
CA TYR A 85 -3.85 -11.03 -10.36
C TYR A 85 -4.87 -12.15 -10.52
N ARG A 86 -6.02 -12.07 -9.81
CA ARG A 86 -7.08 -13.09 -9.81
C ARG A 86 -8.22 -12.84 -10.78
N VAL A 87 -8.30 -11.66 -11.40
CA VAL A 87 -9.37 -11.43 -12.38
C VAL A 87 -8.89 -11.98 -13.72
N PRO A 88 -9.39 -13.14 -14.19
CA PRO A 88 -9.24 -13.49 -15.58
C PRO A 88 -9.84 -12.34 -16.38
N LEU A 89 -9.08 -11.75 -17.29
CA LEU A 89 -9.65 -10.87 -18.30
C LEU A 89 -10.81 -11.66 -18.92
N LEU A 90 -12.04 -11.27 -18.63
CA LEU A 90 -13.21 -11.88 -19.25
C LEU A 90 -12.99 -11.76 -20.74
N ALA A 91 -12.82 -12.90 -21.39
CA ALA A 91 -12.77 -12.99 -22.84
C ALA A 91 -13.94 -12.17 -23.37
N ALA A 92 -13.66 -11.24 -24.25
CA ALA A 92 -14.66 -10.50 -24.98
C ALA A 92 -15.73 -11.49 -25.47
N ASP A 93 -16.99 -11.17 -25.25
CA ASP A 93 -18.16 -11.91 -25.62
C ASP A 93 -18.00 -12.71 -26.91
N THR A 94 -17.74 -14.00 -26.81
CA THR A 94 -18.12 -14.96 -27.84
C THR A 94 -19.39 -15.63 -27.34
N CYS A 95 -20.45 -15.25 -27.96
CA CYS A 95 -21.79 -15.78 -27.84
C CYS A 95 -21.78 -17.32 -27.73
N GLY A 96 -22.26 -17.86 -26.61
CA GLY A 96 -22.87 -19.19 -26.53
C GLY A 96 -21.91 -20.36 -26.33
N ALA A 97 -21.59 -20.69 -25.08
CA ALA A 97 -21.51 -22.08 -24.59
C ALA A 97 -21.43 -22.06 -23.05
N SER A 98 -22.25 -22.85 -22.41
CA SER A 98 -22.30 -23.09 -20.97
C SER A 98 -21.03 -23.81 -20.53
N ALA A 99 -20.09 -23.09 -19.95
CA ALA A 99 -18.97 -23.67 -19.20
C ALA A 99 -19.16 -23.36 -17.72
N GLY A 100 -19.19 -24.41 -16.89
CA GLY A 100 -19.19 -24.29 -15.43
C GLY A 100 -17.95 -23.57 -14.89
N PRO A 101 -17.90 -23.25 -13.57
CA PRO A 101 -16.81 -22.50 -13.00
C PRO A 101 -15.49 -23.23 -13.23
N MET A 102 -14.61 -22.62 -14.03
CA MET A 102 -13.27 -23.12 -14.26
C MET A 102 -12.45 -22.84 -13.01
N VAL A 103 -12.06 -23.88 -12.30
CA VAL A 103 -11.09 -23.78 -11.20
C VAL A 103 -9.74 -23.49 -11.84
N VAL A 104 -9.29 -22.25 -11.74
CA VAL A 104 -7.95 -21.84 -12.20
C VAL A 104 -6.94 -22.33 -11.16
N THR A 105 -6.01 -23.19 -11.57
CA THR A 105 -4.93 -23.66 -10.70
C THR A 105 -3.87 -22.56 -10.54
N ALA A 106 -3.02 -22.65 -9.50
CA ALA A 106 -1.97 -21.67 -9.25
C ALA A 106 -0.99 -21.51 -10.43
N ASP A 107 -0.79 -22.56 -11.23
CA ASP A 107 0.05 -22.55 -12.43
C ASP A 107 -0.64 -21.84 -13.61
N ASP A 108 -1.97 -21.89 -13.70
CA ASP A 108 -2.74 -21.18 -14.73
C ASP A 108 -2.82 -19.66 -14.47
N ALA A 109 -2.75 -19.24 -13.20
CA ALA A 109 -2.72 -17.83 -12.80
C ALA A 109 -1.41 -17.13 -13.21
N LEU A 110 -0.34 -17.90 -13.46
CA LEU A 110 0.97 -17.40 -13.90
C LEU A 110 1.06 -17.17 -15.42
N GLN A 111 0.03 -17.49 -16.19
CA GLN A 111 0.01 -17.35 -17.66
C GLN A 111 -1.26 -16.66 -18.13
N MET A 112 -1.33 -15.32 -18.07
CA MET A 112 -2.29 -14.57 -18.88
C MET A 112 -1.75 -14.44 -20.31
N ASN A 113 -2.44 -15.10 -21.27
CA ASN A 113 -2.11 -15.09 -22.72
C ASN A 113 -0.68 -15.52 -23.07
N GLY A 114 -0.07 -16.43 -22.27
CA GLY A 114 1.28 -16.94 -22.56
C GLY A 114 2.41 -16.00 -22.16
N LEU A 115 2.13 -14.91 -21.44
CA LEU A 115 3.13 -14.03 -20.89
C LEU A 115 3.26 -14.28 -19.38
N PRO A 116 4.47 -14.43 -18.84
CA PRO A 116 4.65 -14.57 -17.41
C PRO A 116 4.13 -13.30 -16.73
N ILE A 117 3.13 -13.44 -15.83
CA ILE A 117 2.77 -12.36 -14.93
C ILE A 117 3.97 -12.19 -14.00
N SER A 118 4.60 -11.03 -14.10
CA SER A 118 5.72 -10.75 -13.21
C SER A 118 5.24 -10.68 -11.77
N ILE A 119 5.87 -11.49 -10.91
CA ILE A 119 5.77 -11.37 -9.45
C ILE A 119 6.32 -10.02 -8.94
N TYR A 120 6.84 -9.19 -9.84
CA TYR A 120 7.41 -7.86 -9.61
C TYR A 120 6.47 -6.72 -10.06
N ALA A 121 5.15 -6.93 -10.13
CA ALA A 121 4.25 -5.80 -10.34
C ALA A 121 4.53 -4.71 -9.30
N PRO A 122 4.41 -3.40 -9.68
CA PRO A 122 4.67 -2.32 -8.75
C PRO A 122 3.73 -2.44 -7.56
N GLU A 123 4.32 -2.78 -6.43
CA GLU A 123 3.64 -3.03 -5.17
C GLU A 123 3.83 -1.85 -4.22
N THR A 124 2.87 -1.67 -3.32
CA THR A 124 3.00 -0.75 -2.21
C THR A 124 4.06 -1.26 -1.24
N VAL A 125 4.97 -0.38 -0.83
CA VAL A 125 5.90 -0.65 0.26
C VAL A 125 5.45 0.08 1.53
N GLY A 126 5.54 -0.60 2.67
CA GLY A 126 5.16 -0.04 3.96
C GLY A 126 6.11 -0.46 5.07
N CYS A 127 6.22 0.39 6.07
CA CYS A 127 7.01 0.12 7.27
C CYS A 127 6.27 0.65 8.49
N VAL A 128 6.21 -0.17 9.53
CA VAL A 128 5.71 0.21 10.85
C VAL A 128 6.79 -0.08 11.89
N VAL A 129 7.00 0.84 12.80
CA VAL A 129 8.03 0.71 13.82
C VAL A 129 7.51 1.11 15.20
N VAL A 130 8.09 0.51 16.22
CA VAL A 130 7.96 0.95 17.61
C VAL A 130 9.35 1.03 18.23
N ASP A 131 9.61 2.13 18.93
CA ASP A 131 10.87 2.30 19.65
C ASP A 131 10.80 1.73 21.08
N ARG A 132 11.96 1.70 21.75
CA ARG A 132 12.07 1.23 23.15
C ARG A 132 11.22 2.02 24.16
N ASN A 133 10.69 3.18 23.80
CA ASN A 133 9.78 3.98 24.63
C ASN A 133 8.31 3.73 24.31
N GLY A 134 8.02 2.82 23.37
CA GLY A 134 6.66 2.55 22.90
C GLY A 134 6.11 3.60 21.94
N TRP A 135 6.99 4.42 21.31
CA TRP A 135 6.55 5.37 20.28
C TRP A 135 6.44 4.67 18.94
N CYS A 136 5.25 4.72 18.36
CA CYS A 136 4.93 4.09 17.10
C CYS A 136 5.05 5.09 15.94
N ALA A 137 5.49 4.62 14.78
CA ALA A 137 5.47 5.38 13.53
C ALA A 137 5.17 4.47 12.34
N ALA A 138 4.54 5.02 11.31
CA ALA A 138 4.22 4.32 10.07
C ALA A 138 4.60 5.16 8.85
N ALA A 139 4.98 4.48 7.78
CA ALA A 139 5.19 5.09 6.47
C ALA A 139 4.74 4.13 5.36
N THR A 140 4.16 4.67 4.31
CA THR A 140 3.70 3.91 3.14
C THR A 140 4.02 4.68 1.86
N SER A 141 4.43 3.98 0.80
CA SER A 141 4.75 4.58 -0.50
C SER A 141 4.35 3.66 -1.64
N THR A 142 3.88 4.24 -2.75
CA THR A 142 3.45 3.49 -3.92
C THR A 142 3.61 4.28 -5.22
N GLY A 143 3.73 3.56 -6.32
CA GLY A 143 3.53 4.09 -7.68
C GLY A 143 2.05 4.09 -8.10
N GLY A 144 1.17 3.45 -7.32
CA GLY A 144 -0.25 3.28 -7.64
C GLY A 144 -0.50 2.12 -8.61
N LEU A 145 -1.72 2.05 -9.14
CA LEU A 145 -2.18 0.97 -10.00
C LEU A 145 -1.62 1.10 -11.43
N MET A 146 -1.38 -0.03 -12.08
CA MET A 146 -1.06 -0.09 -13.49
C MET A 146 -2.27 0.36 -14.33
N ASN A 147 -2.03 1.22 -15.32
CA ASN A 147 -3.06 1.83 -16.18
C ASN A 147 -4.11 2.66 -15.41
N LYS A 148 -3.77 3.21 -14.25
CA LYS A 148 -4.64 4.13 -13.51
C LYS A 148 -4.97 5.38 -14.32
N MET A 149 -6.12 5.97 -14.07
CA MET A 149 -6.47 7.27 -14.66
C MET A 149 -5.46 8.36 -14.28
N SER A 150 -5.23 9.30 -15.17
CA SER A 150 -4.43 10.50 -14.83
C SER A 150 -5.06 11.22 -13.63
N GLY A 151 -4.23 11.57 -12.64
CA GLY A 151 -4.70 12.21 -11.41
C GLY A 151 -5.24 11.28 -10.33
N ARG A 152 -5.33 9.95 -10.58
CA ARG A 152 -5.73 8.99 -9.54
C ARG A 152 -4.70 8.96 -8.42
N ILE A 153 -5.16 9.12 -7.19
CA ILE A 153 -4.42 8.97 -5.94
C ILE A 153 -4.98 7.75 -5.19
N GLY A 154 -4.10 6.89 -4.69
CA GLY A 154 -4.46 5.72 -3.89
C GLY A 154 -4.59 6.02 -2.40
N ASP A 155 -4.61 4.96 -1.61
CA ASP A 155 -4.69 5.02 -0.15
C ASP A 155 -3.40 5.43 0.54
N SER A 156 -2.25 5.13 -0.06
CA SER A 156 -0.92 5.28 0.58
C SER A 156 -0.62 6.70 1.11
N PRO A 157 -0.99 7.82 0.43
CA PRO A 157 -0.76 9.16 0.96
C PRO A 157 -1.88 9.63 1.91
N LEU A 158 -2.96 8.87 2.05
CA LEU A 158 -4.13 9.25 2.85
C LEU A 158 -3.99 8.74 4.28
N ILE A 159 -3.67 9.66 5.20
CA ILE A 159 -3.59 9.37 6.63
C ILE A 159 -4.93 8.83 7.14
N GLY A 160 -4.88 7.67 7.76
CA GLY A 160 -6.06 6.93 8.24
C GLY A 160 -6.53 5.85 7.25
N ALA A 161 -6.23 5.97 5.97
CA ALA A 161 -6.52 4.93 4.98
C ALA A 161 -5.32 3.96 4.84
N GLY A 162 -4.29 4.32 4.08
CA GLY A 162 -3.11 3.48 3.85
C GLY A 162 -2.06 3.54 4.95
N THR A 163 -2.04 4.59 5.76
CA THR A 163 -1.03 4.84 6.79
C THR A 163 -1.66 5.45 8.02
N TYR A 164 -1.35 4.92 9.19
CA TYR A 164 -1.77 5.54 10.45
C TYR A 164 -0.82 5.20 11.59
N ALA A 165 -0.57 6.17 12.47
CA ALA A 165 0.12 5.93 13.72
C ALA A 165 -0.47 6.77 14.86
N CYS A 166 -0.52 6.19 16.05
CA CYS A 166 -0.93 6.86 17.28
C CYS A 166 -0.16 6.30 18.48
N ASN A 167 -0.53 6.70 19.66
CA ASN A 167 0.10 6.20 20.90
C ASN A 167 -0.22 4.73 21.21
N LEU A 168 -1.11 4.07 20.47
CA LEU A 168 -1.46 2.67 20.67
C LEU A 168 -0.76 1.75 19.66
N CYS A 169 -0.70 2.16 18.40
CA CYS A 169 -0.19 1.33 17.32
C CYS A 169 0.26 2.17 16.11
N ALA A 170 0.94 1.49 15.19
CA ALA A 170 1.20 1.96 13.83
C ALA A 170 0.73 0.90 12.82
N VAL A 171 0.17 1.35 11.69
CA VAL A 171 -0.42 0.50 10.65
C VAL A 171 -0.03 1.01 9.26
N SER A 172 0.31 0.09 8.37
CA SER A 172 0.52 0.33 6.93
C SER A 172 -0.24 -0.70 6.12
N CYS A 173 -0.97 -0.25 5.09
CA CYS A 173 -1.84 -1.08 4.27
C CYS A 173 -1.34 -1.20 2.83
N THR A 174 -1.73 -2.28 2.17
CA THR A 174 -1.50 -2.56 0.75
C THR A 174 -2.70 -3.28 0.15
N GLY A 175 -2.96 -3.10 -1.16
CA GLY A 175 -4.07 -3.77 -1.85
C GLY A 175 -4.86 -2.84 -2.77
N GLU A 176 -6.18 -3.07 -2.87
CA GLU A 176 -7.08 -2.21 -3.62
C GLU A 176 -7.27 -0.87 -2.89
N GLY A 177 -6.58 0.17 -3.35
CA GLY A 177 -6.57 1.48 -2.69
C GLY A 177 -7.97 2.06 -2.46
N GLU A 178 -8.89 1.85 -3.40
CA GLU A 178 -10.27 2.31 -3.30
C GLU A 178 -11.05 1.64 -2.15
N ALA A 179 -10.83 0.34 -1.92
CA ALA A 179 -11.42 -0.37 -0.78
C ALA A 179 -10.82 0.10 0.55
N ILE A 180 -9.49 0.27 0.59
CA ILE A 180 -8.76 0.77 1.75
C ILE A 180 -9.20 2.20 2.11
N ILE A 181 -9.40 3.06 1.11
CA ILE A 181 -9.90 4.44 1.30
C ILE A 181 -11.32 4.42 1.90
N ARG A 182 -12.24 3.65 1.29
CA ARG A 182 -13.63 3.59 1.76
C ARG A 182 -13.77 3.07 3.18
N SER A 183 -12.90 2.13 3.58
CA SER A 183 -12.89 1.56 4.92
C SER A 183 -12.07 2.36 5.93
N THR A 184 -11.24 3.35 5.50
CA THR A 184 -10.26 4.01 6.37
C THR A 184 -9.44 3.01 7.20
N LEU A 185 -8.95 1.96 6.53
CA LEU A 185 -8.51 0.69 7.10
C LEU A 185 -7.48 0.85 8.22
N ALA A 186 -6.43 1.65 8.01
CA ALA A 186 -5.38 1.84 8.99
C ALA A 186 -5.88 2.50 10.29
N ARG A 187 -6.79 3.50 10.17
CA ARG A 187 -7.36 4.15 11.36
C ARG A 187 -8.35 3.26 12.09
N ASP A 188 -9.10 2.42 11.38
CA ASP A 188 -10.08 1.51 11.99
C ASP A 188 -9.40 0.49 12.92
N VAL A 189 -8.20 -0.02 12.59
CA VAL A 189 -7.43 -0.87 13.51
C VAL A 189 -7.18 -0.13 14.83
N ALA A 190 -6.66 1.08 14.77
CA ALA A 190 -6.43 1.89 15.98
C ALA A 190 -7.74 2.25 16.71
N ALA A 191 -8.85 2.49 15.97
CA ALA A 191 -10.16 2.78 16.55
C ALA A 191 -10.72 1.58 17.32
N VAL A 192 -10.58 0.39 16.78
CA VAL A 192 -11.04 -0.84 17.43
C VAL A 192 -10.24 -1.10 18.73
N MET A 193 -8.92 -0.87 18.70
CA MET A 193 -8.10 -0.92 19.92
C MET A 193 -8.56 0.14 20.94
N GLU A 194 -8.77 1.38 20.48
CA GLU A 194 -9.11 2.53 21.34
C GLU A 194 -10.50 2.41 21.96
N TYR A 195 -11.52 2.04 21.17
CA TYR A 195 -12.93 2.11 21.58
C TYR A 195 -13.51 0.76 22.02
N LYS A 196 -12.96 -0.36 21.55
CA LYS A 196 -13.39 -1.70 21.98
C LYS A 196 -12.42 -2.35 22.96
N GLY A 197 -11.20 -1.80 23.13
CA GLY A 197 -10.19 -2.34 24.04
C GLY A 197 -9.58 -3.67 23.57
N LEU A 198 -9.68 -4.00 22.27
CA LEU A 198 -9.10 -5.23 21.71
C LEU A 198 -7.57 -5.13 21.63
N GLY A 199 -6.90 -6.27 21.75
CA GLY A 199 -5.48 -6.41 21.45
C GLY A 199 -5.19 -6.18 19.97
N LEU A 200 -3.90 -5.95 19.61
CA LEU A 200 -3.52 -5.60 18.25
C LEU A 200 -3.97 -6.65 17.22
N GLN A 201 -3.66 -7.94 17.45
CA GLN A 201 -4.02 -9.02 16.51
C GLN A 201 -5.54 -9.20 16.39
N GLU A 202 -6.26 -9.07 17.49
CA GLU A 202 -7.73 -9.13 17.49
C GLU A 202 -8.34 -7.97 16.71
N ALA A 203 -7.80 -6.75 16.88
CA ALA A 203 -8.22 -5.57 16.14
C ALA A 203 -7.96 -5.71 14.64
N VAL A 204 -6.78 -6.18 14.25
CA VAL A 204 -6.44 -6.48 12.85
C VAL A 204 -7.42 -7.50 12.26
N HIS A 205 -7.64 -8.63 12.95
CA HIS A 205 -8.57 -9.66 12.48
C HIS A 205 -10.00 -9.13 12.34
N PHE A 206 -10.47 -8.37 13.33
CA PHE A 206 -11.80 -7.76 13.29
C PHE A 206 -11.98 -6.83 12.07
N VAL A 207 -11.03 -5.93 11.85
CA VAL A 207 -11.13 -4.94 10.78
C VAL A 207 -11.03 -5.61 9.41
N MET A 208 -10.11 -6.55 9.22
CA MET A 208 -9.98 -7.31 7.97
C MET A 208 -11.25 -8.07 7.60
N LYS A 209 -11.95 -8.64 8.59
CA LYS A 209 -13.18 -9.40 8.39
C LYS A 209 -14.42 -8.52 8.18
N GLU A 210 -14.56 -7.45 8.96
CA GLU A 210 -15.80 -6.68 9.04
C GLU A 210 -15.83 -5.45 8.11
N ARG A 211 -14.65 -5.01 7.59
CA ARG A 211 -14.54 -3.77 6.81
C ARG A 211 -14.16 -3.96 5.34
N LEU A 212 -13.70 -5.13 5.00
CA LEU A 212 -13.22 -5.44 3.65
C LEU A 212 -13.96 -6.62 3.03
N ASP A 213 -14.31 -6.47 1.77
CA ASP A 213 -14.70 -7.60 0.94
C ASP A 213 -13.49 -8.52 0.71
N GLU A 214 -13.76 -9.79 0.41
CA GLU A 214 -12.73 -10.79 0.18
C GLU A 214 -11.80 -10.40 -0.98
N GLY A 215 -10.51 -10.67 -0.81
CA GLY A 215 -9.51 -10.46 -1.83
C GLY A 215 -9.06 -9.02 -2.07
N LYS A 216 -9.23 -8.12 -1.11
CA LYS A 216 -9.03 -6.69 -1.34
C LYS A 216 -7.73 -6.12 -0.81
N ALA A 217 -7.25 -6.55 0.36
CA ALA A 217 -6.12 -5.88 0.98
C ALA A 217 -5.37 -6.75 1.99
N GLY A 218 -4.24 -6.21 2.43
CA GLY A 218 -3.48 -6.64 3.59
C GLY A 218 -2.90 -5.45 4.35
N LEU A 219 -2.47 -5.70 5.55
CA LEU A 219 -1.82 -4.70 6.40
C LEU A 219 -0.79 -5.32 7.34
N ILE A 220 0.16 -4.50 7.75
CA ILE A 220 1.10 -4.78 8.84
C ILE A 220 0.87 -3.77 9.96
N ALA A 221 1.07 -4.20 11.20
CA ALA A 221 0.87 -3.36 12.37
C ALA A 221 1.85 -3.71 13.51
N VAL A 222 2.18 -2.69 14.32
CA VAL A 222 2.88 -2.87 15.59
C VAL A 222 2.15 -2.12 16.70
N SER A 223 2.14 -2.67 17.92
CA SER A 223 1.63 -1.99 19.09
C SER A 223 2.73 -1.24 19.83
N ARG A 224 2.33 -0.34 20.72
CA ARG A 224 3.26 0.35 21.64
C ARG A 224 4.02 -0.61 22.58
N ASN A 225 3.52 -1.81 22.77
CA ASN A 225 4.11 -2.83 23.65
C ASN A 225 5.10 -3.74 22.90
N GLY A 226 5.28 -3.54 21.59
CA GLY A 226 6.13 -4.40 20.75
C GLY A 226 5.41 -5.59 20.12
N ASP A 227 4.08 -5.71 20.28
CA ASP A 227 3.33 -6.76 19.58
C ASP A 227 3.38 -6.47 18.07
N VAL A 228 3.60 -7.51 17.27
CA VAL A 228 3.57 -7.47 15.82
C VAL A 228 2.32 -8.20 15.34
N ALA A 229 1.59 -7.59 14.41
CA ALA A 229 0.43 -8.21 13.80
C ALA A 229 0.42 -7.93 12.29
N TYR A 230 -0.19 -8.83 11.56
CA TYR A 230 -0.51 -8.65 10.15
C TYR A 230 -1.84 -9.34 9.84
N GLY A 231 -2.46 -8.92 8.75
CA GLY A 231 -3.65 -9.56 8.21
C GLY A 231 -3.75 -9.29 6.72
N PHE A 232 -4.18 -10.28 5.97
CA PHE A 232 -4.50 -10.13 4.56
C PHE A 232 -5.64 -11.07 4.18
N ASN A 233 -6.44 -10.68 3.19
CA ASN A 233 -7.51 -11.49 2.64
C ASN A 233 -7.33 -11.76 1.13
N THR A 234 -6.10 -11.57 0.67
CA THR A 234 -5.59 -11.92 -0.65
C THR A 234 -4.90 -13.29 -0.60
N ASN A 235 -4.41 -13.81 -1.72
CA ASN A 235 -3.71 -15.11 -1.76
C ASN A 235 -2.41 -15.11 -0.97
N GLY A 236 -1.76 -13.95 -0.82
CA GLY A 236 -0.53 -13.78 -0.07
C GLY A 236 -0.18 -12.30 0.07
N MET A 237 0.73 -11.99 0.99
CA MET A 237 1.28 -10.65 1.19
C MET A 237 2.76 -10.77 1.56
N PHE A 238 3.63 -10.12 0.78
CA PHE A 238 5.04 -10.00 1.13
C PHE A 238 5.18 -9.21 2.42
N ARG A 239 5.83 -9.80 3.41
CA ARG A 239 6.01 -9.18 4.72
C ARG A 239 7.30 -9.61 5.38
N GLY A 240 7.83 -8.75 6.23
CA GLY A 240 8.98 -9.07 7.06
C GLY A 240 8.89 -8.38 8.42
N CYS A 241 9.54 -8.98 9.41
CA CYS A 241 9.72 -8.43 10.75
C CYS A 241 11.19 -8.54 11.13
N ALA A 242 11.71 -7.51 11.78
CA ALA A 242 13.03 -7.53 12.38
C ALA A 242 13.01 -6.82 13.74
N THR A 243 13.79 -7.33 14.70
CA THR A 243 13.90 -6.77 16.05
C THR A 243 15.33 -6.43 16.39
N GLU A 244 15.54 -5.59 17.41
CA GLU A 244 16.86 -5.10 17.84
C GLU A 244 17.78 -6.23 18.32
N ASP A 245 17.22 -7.32 18.85
CA ASP A 245 17.96 -8.52 19.30
C ASP A 245 18.43 -9.45 18.17
N GLY A 246 18.15 -9.07 16.91
CA GLY A 246 18.58 -9.79 15.71
C GLY A 246 17.57 -10.83 15.19
N PHE A 247 16.37 -10.91 15.76
CA PHE A 247 15.31 -11.72 15.15
C PHE A 247 14.93 -11.14 13.78
N MET A 248 14.74 -12.03 12.80
CA MET A 248 14.29 -11.68 11.47
C MET A 248 13.39 -12.78 10.91
N GLU A 249 12.25 -12.38 10.37
CA GLU A 249 11.30 -13.26 9.71
C GLU A 249 10.80 -12.63 8.42
N VAL A 250 10.59 -13.44 7.39
CA VAL A 250 9.96 -13.05 6.13
C VAL A 250 8.89 -14.06 5.75
N GLY A 251 7.82 -13.61 5.13
CA GLY A 251 6.72 -14.47 4.71
C GLY A 251 5.96 -13.89 3.51
N ILE A 252 5.22 -14.78 2.83
CA ILE A 252 4.35 -14.41 1.69
C ILE A 252 2.98 -15.06 1.91
N TRP A 253 2.96 -16.35 2.15
CA TRP A 253 1.75 -17.17 2.31
C TRP A 253 1.36 -17.27 3.80
N GLU A 254 0.16 -17.81 4.09
CA GLU A 254 -0.25 -18.17 5.46
C GLU A 254 0.62 -19.25 6.08
#